data_904176b8472c0b8bc2e1c8e01d834822
#
_entry.id   904176b8472c0b8bc2e1c8e01d834822
#
_cell.length_a   1.000
_cell.length_b   1.000
_cell.length_c   1.000
_cell.angle_alpha   90.00
_cell.angle_beta   90.00
_cell.angle_gamma   90.00
#
_symmetry.space_group_name_H-M   'P 1'
#
loop_
_entity.id
_entity.type
_entity.pdbx_description
1 polymer ?
#
loop_
_entity_poly.entity_id
_entity_poly.type
_entity_poly.pdbx_seq_one_letter_code
_entity_poly.pdbx_strand_id
1 'polypeptide(L)'
;MTLLIMAAGSGSRYGGLKQFDGLGPNGEYLLEYTIYNAIAAGFTHIVVIAKPANTSSIEAYLKSKLPMSVQLTVLGQSINDVPEGFQAPQNREKPWGTAHAVWTARAVINTPFATVNADDYYGPEAFKDAGTYLNQLPNHQTYGLVAYRLENTLSKYGTVSRGVCEVSQGALVNIKEHTQLEASSPTEVTDQDSGNRFPMDTPVSMNFWLCTPHIFPAITARFVQFLSGPNPEKGELYLPFIVAEQLEEKEVSVGVIPTSSEWFGLTYGQDKEAAIHTLAGLHQSGVYPSKLWEL
;
A
#
# COMPACT_ATOMS: atom_id res chain seq x y z
N MET A 1 10.37 3.01 13.75
CA MET A 1 9.28 3.32 12.77
C MET A 1 8.48 2.07 12.49
N THR A 2 7.20 2.21 12.18
CA THR A 2 6.30 1.08 11.89
C THR A 2 5.96 1.02 10.41
N LEU A 3 6.03 -0.17 9.81
CA LEU A 3 5.47 -0.46 8.50
C LEU A 3 4.19 -1.29 8.68
N LEU A 4 3.07 -0.81 8.16
CA LEU A 4 1.81 -1.54 8.05
C LEU A 4 1.65 -2.09 6.64
N ILE A 5 1.40 -3.39 6.52
CA ILE A 5 1.25 -4.08 5.25
C ILE A 5 -0.16 -4.62 5.12
N MET A 6 -0.88 -4.19 4.11
CA MET A 6 -2.26 -4.60 3.84
C MET A 6 -2.28 -5.88 3.01
N ALA A 7 -2.52 -7.03 3.67
CA ALA A 7 -2.50 -8.37 3.08
C ALA A 7 -3.87 -9.10 3.13
N ALA A 8 -4.95 -8.41 3.48
CA ALA A 8 -6.28 -9.01 3.60
C ALA A 8 -7.09 -9.06 2.28
N GLY A 9 -6.56 -8.51 1.20
CA GLY A 9 -7.18 -8.49 -0.12
C GLY A 9 -7.52 -9.88 -0.65
N SER A 10 -8.60 -9.98 -1.45
CA SER A 10 -9.08 -11.27 -1.96
C SER A 10 -8.25 -11.84 -3.12
N GLY A 11 -7.41 -11.03 -3.78
CA GLY A 11 -6.65 -11.47 -4.95
C GLY A 11 -7.50 -12.02 -6.11
N SER A 12 -8.78 -11.59 -6.19
CA SER A 12 -9.83 -12.20 -7.01
C SER A 12 -9.50 -12.30 -8.51
N ARG A 13 -8.64 -11.41 -9.01
CA ARG A 13 -8.23 -11.43 -10.44
C ARG A 13 -7.10 -12.41 -10.75
N TYR A 14 -6.40 -12.92 -9.72
CA TYR A 14 -5.22 -13.76 -9.87
C TYR A 14 -5.50 -15.26 -9.60
N GLY A 15 -6.67 -15.60 -9.05
CA GLY A 15 -7.07 -16.97 -8.77
C GLY A 15 -6.41 -17.65 -7.56
N GLY A 16 -5.66 -16.88 -6.73
CA GLY A 16 -4.96 -17.40 -5.53
C GLY A 16 -4.54 -16.30 -4.56
N LEU A 17 -3.81 -16.68 -3.51
CA LEU A 17 -3.20 -15.76 -2.54
C LEU A 17 -1.90 -15.20 -3.14
N LYS A 18 -1.99 -14.14 -3.94
CA LYS A 18 -0.87 -13.49 -4.64
C LYS A 18 0.34 -13.19 -3.77
N GLN A 19 0.10 -12.80 -2.52
CA GLN A 19 1.14 -12.42 -1.57
C GLN A 19 2.03 -13.58 -1.15
N PHE A 20 1.65 -14.83 -1.46
CA PHE A 20 2.37 -16.07 -1.15
C PHE A 20 2.81 -16.84 -2.40
N ASP A 21 2.90 -16.19 -3.55
CA ASP A 21 3.58 -16.75 -4.72
C ASP A 21 5.08 -16.51 -4.58
N GLY A 22 5.86 -17.58 -4.65
CA GLY A 22 7.31 -17.50 -4.70
C GLY A 22 7.76 -16.90 -6.02
N LEU A 23 8.28 -15.69 -5.98
CA LEU A 23 8.72 -14.91 -7.14
C LEU A 23 10.23 -14.70 -7.16
N GLY A 24 10.86 -14.69 -5.99
CA GLY A 24 12.30 -14.57 -5.86
C GLY A 24 13.04 -15.85 -6.23
N PRO A 25 14.37 -15.77 -6.48
CA PRO A 25 15.18 -16.91 -6.90
C PRO A 25 15.17 -18.10 -5.95
N ASN A 26 14.93 -17.88 -4.66
CA ASN A 26 14.84 -18.92 -3.64
C ASN A 26 13.39 -19.12 -3.15
N GLY A 27 12.39 -18.66 -3.92
CA GLY A 27 10.99 -18.77 -3.59
C GLY A 27 10.48 -17.69 -2.64
N GLU A 28 11.20 -16.57 -2.52
CA GLU A 28 10.78 -15.43 -1.71
C GLU A 28 9.50 -14.80 -2.26
N TYR A 29 8.62 -14.32 -1.37
CA TYR A 29 7.39 -13.61 -1.70
C TYR A 29 7.62 -12.11 -1.87
N LEU A 30 6.78 -11.38 -2.62
CA LEU A 30 6.86 -9.91 -2.71
C LEU A 30 6.84 -9.24 -1.33
N LEU A 31 6.02 -9.76 -0.43
CA LEU A 31 5.96 -9.32 0.96
C LEU A 31 7.32 -9.35 1.66
N GLU A 32 8.17 -10.32 1.34
CA GLU A 32 9.51 -10.43 1.95
C GLU A 32 10.44 -9.32 1.47
N TYR A 33 10.41 -8.95 0.19
CA TYR A 33 11.16 -7.81 -0.35
C TYR A 33 10.70 -6.49 0.27
N THR A 34 9.40 -6.31 0.44
CA THR A 34 8.79 -5.17 1.13
C THR A 34 9.34 -5.04 2.55
N ILE A 35 9.33 -6.13 3.32
CA ILE A 35 9.84 -6.14 4.70
C ILE A 35 11.35 -5.94 4.73
N TYR A 36 12.10 -6.59 3.84
CA TYR A 36 13.56 -6.44 3.74
C TYR A 36 13.96 -4.98 3.51
N ASN A 37 13.34 -4.32 2.51
CA ASN A 37 13.59 -2.92 2.21
C ASN A 37 13.22 -1.98 3.38
N ALA A 38 12.12 -2.27 4.06
CA ALA A 38 11.70 -1.51 5.23
C ALA A 38 12.71 -1.64 6.38
N ILE A 39 13.19 -2.85 6.69
CA ILE A 39 14.20 -3.08 7.73
C ILE A 39 15.50 -2.33 7.37
N ALA A 40 15.95 -2.42 6.12
CA ALA A 40 17.12 -1.69 5.64
C ALA A 40 16.95 -0.16 5.75
N ALA A 41 15.73 0.35 5.65
CA ALA A 41 15.39 1.76 5.83
C ALA A 41 15.15 2.15 7.31
N GLY A 42 15.35 1.24 8.27
CA GLY A 42 15.24 1.51 9.70
C GLY A 42 13.85 1.32 10.31
N PHE A 43 12.95 0.62 9.63
CA PHE A 43 11.69 0.19 10.24
C PHE A 43 11.97 -0.99 11.18
N THR A 44 11.45 -0.90 12.41
CA THR A 44 11.70 -1.89 13.47
C THR A 44 10.44 -2.60 13.95
N HIS A 45 9.27 -2.16 13.50
CA HIS A 45 7.99 -2.79 13.78
C HIS A 45 7.25 -3.03 12.48
N ILE A 46 6.97 -4.29 12.20
CA ILE A 46 6.19 -4.75 11.03
C ILE A 46 4.81 -5.18 11.51
N VAL A 47 3.77 -4.53 10.99
CA VAL A 47 2.37 -4.87 11.25
C VAL A 47 1.76 -5.40 9.96
N VAL A 48 1.27 -6.63 9.97
CA VAL A 48 0.63 -7.25 8.80
C VAL A 48 -0.86 -7.40 9.06
N ILE A 49 -1.68 -6.82 8.19
CA ILE A 49 -3.14 -6.97 8.24
C ILE A 49 -3.54 -8.06 7.26
N ALA A 50 -4.01 -9.17 7.76
CA ALA A 50 -4.33 -10.36 6.97
C ALA A 50 -5.81 -10.76 7.11
N LYS A 51 -6.25 -11.73 6.32
CA LYS A 51 -7.53 -12.41 6.59
C LYS A 51 -7.42 -13.13 7.94
N PRO A 52 -8.46 -13.12 8.80
CA PRO A 52 -8.39 -13.77 10.11
C PRO A 52 -7.91 -15.22 10.07
N ALA A 53 -8.34 -15.98 9.06
CA ALA A 53 -7.95 -17.38 8.90
C ALA A 53 -6.45 -17.60 8.60
N ASN A 54 -5.73 -16.57 8.14
CA ASN A 54 -4.34 -16.67 7.69
C ASN A 54 -3.35 -16.07 8.71
N THR A 55 -3.81 -15.43 9.76
CA THR A 55 -2.93 -14.71 10.71
C THR A 55 -1.85 -15.60 11.31
N SER A 56 -2.21 -16.76 11.84
CA SER A 56 -1.27 -17.67 12.50
C SER A 56 -0.21 -18.23 11.53
N SER A 57 -0.61 -18.57 10.30
CA SER A 57 0.32 -19.10 9.29
C SER A 57 1.30 -18.02 8.79
N ILE A 58 0.83 -16.80 8.59
CA ILE A 58 1.67 -15.65 8.22
C ILE A 58 2.64 -15.31 9.35
N GLU A 59 2.15 -15.27 10.58
CA GLU A 59 2.97 -14.98 11.75
C GLU A 59 4.09 -16.01 11.91
N ALA A 60 3.76 -17.30 11.85
CA ALA A 60 4.74 -18.39 11.96
C ALA A 60 5.77 -18.32 10.84
N TYR A 61 5.34 -18.07 9.60
CA TYR A 61 6.23 -17.94 8.45
C TYR A 61 7.19 -16.75 8.62
N LEU A 62 6.68 -15.57 8.89
CA LEU A 62 7.51 -14.37 9.01
C LEU A 62 8.44 -14.43 10.24
N LYS A 63 8.00 -14.98 11.37
CA LYS A 63 8.86 -15.19 12.54
C LYS A 63 10.06 -16.09 12.24
N SER A 64 9.95 -17.03 11.31
CA SER A 64 11.06 -17.90 10.91
C SER A 64 12.10 -17.20 10.03
N LYS A 65 11.81 -16.00 9.55
CA LYS A 65 12.63 -15.24 8.59
C LYS A 65 13.20 -13.96 9.20
N LEU A 66 12.43 -13.29 10.06
CA LEU A 66 12.78 -11.95 10.52
C LEU A 66 13.86 -11.98 11.62
N PRO A 67 14.77 -11.00 11.63
CA PRO A 67 15.71 -10.81 12.75
C PRO A 67 14.96 -10.59 14.06
N MET A 68 15.49 -11.09 15.18
CA MET A 68 14.91 -10.92 16.53
C MET A 68 14.77 -9.46 16.98
N SER A 69 15.52 -8.54 16.36
CA SER A 69 15.44 -7.11 16.61
C SER A 69 14.20 -6.44 16.01
N VAL A 70 13.46 -7.15 15.14
CA VAL A 70 12.26 -6.63 14.46
C VAL A 70 11.03 -7.15 15.19
N GLN A 71 10.20 -6.23 15.65
CA GLN A 71 8.89 -6.56 16.21
C GLN A 71 7.92 -6.92 15.07
N LEU A 72 7.26 -8.07 15.20
CA LEU A 72 6.20 -8.49 14.28
C LEU A 72 4.86 -8.54 15.00
N THR A 73 3.84 -7.94 14.39
CA THR A 73 2.43 -8.03 14.81
C THR A 73 1.58 -8.43 13.60
N VAL A 74 0.80 -9.50 13.71
CA VAL A 74 -0.11 -9.92 12.65
C VAL A 74 -1.55 -9.84 13.16
N LEU A 75 -2.38 -9.05 12.48
CA LEU A 75 -3.76 -8.79 12.86
C LEU A 75 -4.73 -9.26 11.79
N GLY A 76 -5.89 -9.74 12.22
CA GLY A 76 -6.97 -10.17 11.32
C GLY A 76 -7.92 -9.02 10.99
N GLN A 77 -8.09 -8.67 9.72
CA GLN A 77 -9.14 -7.75 9.27
C GLN A 77 -10.49 -8.46 9.33
N SER A 78 -11.19 -8.33 10.46
CA SER A 78 -12.52 -8.93 10.64
C SER A 78 -13.63 -7.98 10.19
N ILE A 79 -14.62 -8.50 9.48
CA ILE A 79 -15.84 -7.73 9.14
C ILE A 79 -16.65 -7.33 10.38
N ASN A 80 -16.46 -8.02 11.51
CA ASN A 80 -17.12 -7.73 12.77
C ASN A 80 -16.37 -6.71 13.63
N ASP A 81 -15.15 -6.29 13.24
CA ASP A 81 -14.45 -5.20 13.89
C ASP A 81 -15.00 -3.86 13.37
N VAL A 82 -15.97 -3.32 14.08
CA VAL A 82 -16.71 -2.09 13.75
C VAL A 82 -16.69 -1.13 14.92
N PRO A 83 -16.93 0.18 14.70
CA PRO A 83 -17.00 1.16 15.77
C PRO A 83 -18.05 0.78 16.84
N GLU A 84 -17.80 1.21 18.07
CA GLU A 84 -18.69 0.98 19.20
C GLU A 84 -20.12 1.46 18.90
N GLY A 85 -21.12 0.66 19.26
CA GLY A 85 -22.54 0.92 19.00
C GLY A 85 -23.04 0.45 17.64
N PHE A 86 -22.16 -0.06 16.77
CA PHE A 86 -22.55 -0.60 15.46
C PHE A 86 -22.40 -2.12 15.39
N GLN A 87 -23.06 -2.71 14.40
CA GLN A 87 -22.93 -4.13 14.07
C GLN A 87 -22.72 -4.26 12.55
N ALA A 88 -21.90 -5.23 12.16
CA ALA A 88 -21.74 -5.54 10.74
C ALA A 88 -23.08 -6.05 10.15
N PRO A 89 -23.45 -5.64 8.92
CA PRO A 89 -24.60 -6.20 8.24
C PRO A 89 -24.49 -7.72 8.09
N GLN A 90 -25.58 -8.45 8.36
CA GLN A 90 -25.57 -9.92 8.36
C GLN A 90 -25.13 -10.55 7.03
N ASN A 91 -25.39 -9.88 5.92
CA ASN A 91 -25.07 -10.36 4.57
C ASN A 91 -23.71 -9.83 4.04
N ARG A 92 -22.91 -9.18 4.89
CA ARG A 92 -21.62 -8.67 4.43
C ARG A 92 -20.57 -9.77 4.40
N GLU A 93 -20.01 -10.02 3.23
CA GLU A 93 -18.93 -10.99 3.01
C GLU A 93 -17.60 -10.30 2.68
N LYS A 94 -17.65 -9.08 2.12
CA LYS A 94 -16.46 -8.35 1.67
C LYS A 94 -15.78 -7.63 2.84
N PRO A 95 -14.42 -7.57 2.87
CA PRO A 95 -13.69 -6.65 3.74
C PRO A 95 -14.16 -5.22 3.56
N TRP A 96 -13.96 -4.38 4.57
CA TRP A 96 -14.39 -2.99 4.56
C TRP A 96 -13.52 -2.05 3.70
N GLY A 97 -12.42 -2.53 3.12
CA GLY A 97 -11.49 -1.75 2.31
C GLY A 97 -10.20 -1.37 3.03
N THR A 98 -9.36 -0.58 2.34
CA THR A 98 -7.99 -0.25 2.79
C THR A 98 -7.96 0.65 4.01
N ALA A 99 -8.91 1.59 4.17
CA ALA A 99 -8.99 2.40 5.38
C ALA A 99 -9.27 1.55 6.62
N HIS A 100 -10.15 0.56 6.52
CA HIS A 100 -10.42 -0.35 7.63
C HIS A 100 -9.21 -1.27 7.91
N ALA A 101 -8.45 -1.69 6.89
CA ALA A 101 -7.22 -2.43 7.11
C ALA A 101 -6.23 -1.61 7.98
N VAL A 102 -6.05 -0.33 7.69
CA VAL A 102 -5.26 0.58 8.54
C VAL A 102 -5.88 0.72 9.93
N TRP A 103 -7.20 0.91 10.02
CA TRP A 103 -7.92 1.08 11.29
C TRP A 103 -7.82 -0.16 12.20
N THR A 104 -7.70 -1.36 11.64
CA THR A 104 -7.49 -2.60 12.40
C THR A 104 -6.24 -2.53 13.29
N ALA A 105 -5.24 -1.73 12.90
CA ALA A 105 -4.00 -1.55 13.67
C ALA A 105 -4.05 -0.44 14.73
N ARG A 106 -5.19 0.24 14.94
CA ARG A 106 -5.34 1.41 15.84
C ARG A 106 -4.88 1.19 17.28
N ALA A 107 -4.96 -0.04 17.77
CA ALA A 107 -4.54 -0.37 19.14
C ALA A 107 -3.04 -0.64 19.29
N VAL A 108 -2.32 -0.87 18.19
CA VAL A 108 -0.91 -1.29 18.21
C VAL A 108 0.03 -0.25 17.57
N ILE A 109 -0.50 0.69 16.81
CA ILE A 109 0.28 1.77 16.17
C ILE A 109 0.02 3.09 16.91
N ASN A 110 1.04 3.59 17.60
CA ASN A 110 1.00 4.85 18.36
C ASN A 110 2.08 5.85 17.94
N THR A 111 2.83 5.54 16.89
CA THR A 111 3.88 6.39 16.30
C THR A 111 3.64 6.58 14.80
N PRO A 112 4.29 7.54 14.14
CA PRO A 112 4.23 7.65 12.68
C PRO A 112 4.58 6.33 11.99
N PHE A 113 3.88 6.03 10.89
CA PHE A 113 4.00 4.75 10.20
C PHE A 113 3.82 4.89 8.68
N ALA A 114 4.39 3.95 7.96
CA ALA A 114 4.12 3.76 6.54
C ALA A 114 3.05 2.69 6.34
N THR A 115 2.27 2.78 5.26
CA THR A 115 1.35 1.73 4.83
C THR A 115 1.51 1.41 3.36
N VAL A 116 1.50 0.12 3.01
CA VAL A 116 1.71 -0.41 1.66
C VAL A 116 0.81 -1.63 1.40
N ASN A 117 0.65 -2.00 0.14
CA ASN A 117 0.01 -3.25 -0.24
C ASN A 117 1.00 -4.43 -0.15
N ALA A 118 0.52 -5.62 0.15
CA ALA A 118 1.34 -6.83 0.27
C ALA A 118 1.70 -7.47 -1.07
N ASP A 119 0.97 -7.14 -2.14
CA ASP A 119 1.09 -7.72 -3.47
C ASP A 119 1.79 -6.81 -4.49
N ASP A 120 2.43 -5.75 -3.99
CA ASP A 120 3.17 -4.76 -4.78
C ASP A 120 4.66 -4.76 -4.41
N TYR A 121 5.51 -4.54 -5.41
CA TYR A 121 6.93 -4.23 -5.24
C TYR A 121 7.14 -2.73 -5.31
N TYR A 122 7.81 -2.16 -4.32
CA TYR A 122 7.99 -0.71 -4.18
C TYR A 122 9.42 -0.23 -4.40
N GLY A 123 10.40 -1.14 -4.42
CA GLY A 123 11.82 -0.84 -4.55
C GLY A 123 12.48 -0.27 -3.28
N PRO A 124 13.81 -0.40 -3.15
CA PRO A 124 14.54 -0.03 -1.93
C PRO A 124 14.57 1.48 -1.67
N GLU A 125 14.74 2.31 -2.71
CA GLU A 125 14.85 3.77 -2.54
C GLU A 125 13.55 4.36 -2.00
N ALA A 126 12.37 3.86 -2.42
CA ALA A 126 11.09 4.32 -1.90
C ALA A 126 10.97 4.15 -0.36
N PHE A 127 11.47 3.04 0.19
CA PHE A 127 11.49 2.83 1.64
C PHE A 127 12.51 3.72 2.35
N LYS A 128 13.67 3.95 1.76
CA LYS A 128 14.69 4.86 2.29
C LYS A 128 14.17 6.29 2.37
N ASP A 129 13.52 6.76 1.29
CA ASP A 129 12.92 8.09 1.22
C ASP A 129 11.77 8.21 2.23
N ALA A 130 10.91 7.19 2.32
CA ALA A 130 9.83 7.11 3.30
C ALA A 130 10.36 7.17 4.75
N GLY A 131 11.41 6.39 5.07
CA GLY A 131 12.04 6.39 6.38
C GLY A 131 12.65 7.74 6.74
N THR A 132 13.32 8.38 5.79
CA THR A 132 13.86 9.73 5.96
C THR A 132 12.77 10.74 6.26
N TYR A 133 11.70 10.72 5.50
CA TYR A 133 10.55 11.63 5.67
C TYR A 133 9.85 11.42 7.02
N LEU A 134 9.56 10.17 7.41
CA LEU A 134 8.91 9.86 8.69
C LEU A 134 9.71 10.35 9.91
N ASN A 135 11.04 10.29 9.84
CA ASN A 135 11.91 10.82 10.90
C ASN A 135 11.92 12.34 11.00
N GLN A 136 11.45 13.04 9.97
CA GLN A 136 11.47 14.50 9.86
C GLN A 136 10.07 15.12 9.92
N LEU A 137 9.02 14.33 10.18
CA LEU A 137 7.65 14.84 10.27
C LEU A 137 7.54 15.99 11.28
N PRO A 138 7.07 17.18 10.87
CA PRO A 138 7.03 18.35 11.72
C PRO A 138 5.96 18.25 12.83
N ASN A 139 4.88 17.55 12.57
CA ASN A 139 3.76 17.40 13.52
C ASN A 139 2.85 16.21 13.11
N HIS A 140 1.85 15.95 13.95
CA HIS A 140 0.92 14.83 13.75
C HIS A 140 -0.13 15.04 12.65
N GLN A 141 -0.30 16.27 12.14
CA GLN A 141 -1.20 16.61 11.03
C GLN A 141 -0.48 16.65 9.67
N THR A 142 0.79 16.27 9.63
CA THR A 142 1.54 16.15 8.38
C THR A 142 1.64 14.68 7.98
N TYR A 143 1.15 14.36 6.80
CA TYR A 143 1.26 13.05 6.16
C TYR A 143 2.25 13.12 4.99
N GLY A 144 2.55 11.97 4.41
CA GLY A 144 3.35 11.87 3.20
C GLY A 144 2.75 10.86 2.21
N LEU A 145 3.08 11.07 0.95
CA LEU A 145 2.78 10.15 -0.14
C LEU A 145 4.05 9.90 -0.93
N VAL A 146 4.52 8.65 -0.97
CA VAL A 146 5.57 8.26 -1.91
C VAL A 146 4.92 8.15 -3.29
N ALA A 147 5.30 9.05 -4.19
CA ALA A 147 4.72 9.15 -5.52
C ALA A 147 5.69 8.61 -6.58
N TYR A 148 5.17 7.77 -7.45
CA TYR A 148 5.88 7.17 -8.58
C TYR A 148 5.60 7.98 -9.86
N ARG A 149 6.51 7.92 -10.80
CA ARG A 149 6.24 8.42 -12.16
C ARG A 149 5.27 7.46 -12.84
N LEU A 150 4.25 7.99 -13.51
CA LEU A 150 3.20 7.21 -14.16
C LEU A 150 3.80 6.15 -15.11
N GLU A 151 4.82 6.51 -15.89
CA GLU A 151 5.51 5.59 -16.80
C GLU A 151 6.06 4.33 -16.13
N ASN A 152 6.51 4.45 -14.87
CA ASN A 152 7.08 3.34 -14.10
C ASN A 152 6.03 2.42 -13.48
N THR A 153 4.75 2.68 -13.73
CA THR A 153 3.62 1.93 -13.15
C THR A 153 2.65 1.37 -14.19
N LEU A 154 2.95 1.55 -15.47
CA LEU A 154 2.12 1.04 -16.57
C LEU A 154 2.31 -0.47 -16.76
N SER A 155 1.29 -1.12 -17.30
CA SER A 155 1.36 -2.51 -17.73
C SER A 155 1.54 -2.60 -19.24
N LYS A 156 2.28 -3.61 -19.69
CA LYS A 156 2.38 -3.97 -21.12
C LYS A 156 1.19 -4.79 -21.62
N TYR A 157 0.33 -5.21 -20.72
CA TYR A 157 -0.74 -6.18 -20.99
C TYR A 157 -2.15 -5.58 -20.98
N GLY A 158 -2.26 -4.28 -20.70
CA GLY A 158 -3.54 -3.59 -20.69
C GLY A 158 -3.54 -2.32 -19.85
N THR A 159 -4.72 -1.75 -19.71
CA THR A 159 -4.94 -0.54 -18.92
C THR A 159 -4.73 -0.78 -17.42
N VAL A 160 -4.36 0.28 -16.72
CA VAL A 160 -4.15 0.26 -15.26
C VAL A 160 -4.95 1.35 -14.56
N SER A 161 -5.22 1.14 -13.26
CA SER A 161 -5.87 2.14 -12.40
C SER A 161 -4.85 2.80 -11.50
N ARG A 162 -4.79 4.16 -11.48
CA ARG A 162 -3.83 4.94 -10.67
C ARG A 162 -4.49 6.17 -10.07
N GLY A 163 -4.09 6.49 -8.84
CA GLY A 163 -4.41 7.78 -8.24
C GLY A 163 -3.46 8.86 -8.79
N VAL A 164 -3.90 9.60 -9.80
CA VAL A 164 -3.12 10.71 -10.38
C VAL A 164 -3.10 11.87 -9.41
N CYS A 165 -1.90 12.35 -9.08
CA CYS A 165 -1.65 13.38 -8.09
C CYS A 165 -1.47 14.76 -8.74
N GLU A 166 -2.18 15.76 -8.22
CA GLU A 166 -1.89 17.16 -8.46
C GLU A 166 -0.97 17.68 -7.35
N VAL A 167 0.20 18.15 -7.72
CA VAL A 167 1.25 18.54 -6.76
C VAL A 167 1.62 20.01 -6.97
N SER A 168 1.66 20.77 -5.88
CA SER A 168 2.15 22.17 -5.87
C SER A 168 3.16 22.36 -4.75
N GLN A 169 4.33 22.90 -5.07
CA GLN A 169 5.41 23.18 -4.11
C GLN A 169 5.78 21.96 -3.22
N GLY A 170 5.73 20.74 -3.78
CA GLY A 170 6.03 19.51 -3.05
C GLY A 170 4.90 19.00 -2.14
N ALA A 171 3.75 19.66 -2.14
CA ALA A 171 2.56 19.22 -1.40
C ALA A 171 1.49 18.67 -2.35
N LEU A 172 0.78 17.64 -1.90
CA LEU A 172 -0.40 17.11 -2.58
C LEU A 172 -1.53 18.14 -2.50
N VAL A 173 -2.07 18.53 -3.64
CA VAL A 173 -3.23 19.43 -3.74
C VAL A 173 -4.50 18.61 -3.94
N ASN A 174 -4.41 17.58 -4.80
CA ASN A 174 -5.53 16.72 -5.13
C ASN A 174 -5.02 15.35 -5.59
N ILE A 175 -5.88 14.34 -5.46
CA ILE A 175 -5.64 13.01 -5.99
C ILE A 175 -6.93 12.47 -6.60
N LYS A 176 -6.86 12.00 -7.84
CA LYS A 176 -8.01 11.45 -8.56
C LYS A 176 -7.69 10.09 -9.14
N GLU A 177 -8.54 9.11 -8.85
CA GLU A 177 -8.45 7.78 -9.46
C GLU A 177 -8.84 7.82 -10.94
N HIS A 178 -7.96 7.25 -11.77
CA HIS A 178 -8.18 7.01 -13.20
C HIS A 178 -8.01 5.52 -13.46
N THR A 179 -9.02 4.89 -14.07
CA THR A 179 -9.18 3.43 -14.06
C THR A 179 -8.73 2.74 -15.35
N GLN A 180 -8.49 3.50 -16.43
CA GLN A 180 -8.19 2.96 -17.75
C GLN A 180 -6.98 3.68 -18.39
N LEU A 181 -5.88 3.80 -17.64
CA LEU A 181 -4.66 4.47 -18.09
C LEU A 181 -3.82 3.55 -18.97
N GLU A 182 -3.44 4.03 -20.15
CA GLU A 182 -2.59 3.32 -21.10
C GLU A 182 -1.66 4.31 -21.85
N ALA A 183 -0.44 3.86 -22.15
CA ALA A 183 0.49 4.68 -22.96
C ALA A 183 -0.10 4.87 -24.36
N SER A 184 -0.33 6.11 -24.74
CA SER A 184 -0.81 6.50 -26.08
C SER A 184 0.31 6.96 -27.02
N SER A 185 1.46 7.35 -26.45
CA SER A 185 2.69 7.69 -27.16
C SER A 185 3.91 7.52 -26.25
N PRO A 186 5.15 7.69 -26.74
CA PRO A 186 6.34 7.65 -25.88
C PRO A 186 6.39 8.75 -24.79
N THR A 187 5.55 9.77 -24.89
CA THR A 187 5.56 10.93 -23.99
C THR A 187 4.24 11.15 -23.25
N GLU A 188 3.21 10.36 -23.54
CA GLU A 188 1.87 10.62 -23.05
C GLU A 188 1.10 9.33 -22.71
N VAL A 189 0.34 9.39 -21.63
CA VAL A 189 -0.63 8.38 -21.17
C VAL A 189 -2.03 8.95 -21.33
N THR A 190 -2.96 8.14 -21.83
CA THR A 190 -4.39 8.51 -21.95
C THR A 190 -5.24 7.64 -21.04
N ASP A 191 -6.16 8.27 -20.35
CA ASP A 191 -7.25 7.57 -19.67
C ASP A 191 -8.39 7.31 -20.66
N GLN A 192 -8.62 6.06 -21.00
CA GLN A 192 -9.59 5.63 -22.02
C GLN A 192 -11.04 5.93 -21.63
N ASP A 193 -11.33 6.04 -20.34
CA ASP A 193 -12.69 6.35 -19.86
C ASP A 193 -13.01 7.85 -19.97
N SER A 194 -12.08 8.72 -19.55
CA SER A 194 -12.32 10.17 -19.51
C SER A 194 -11.75 10.93 -20.70
N GLY A 195 -10.83 10.32 -21.47
CA GLY A 195 -10.06 10.99 -22.52
C GLY A 195 -8.99 11.94 -22.01
N ASN A 196 -8.77 12.01 -20.69
CA ASN A 196 -7.71 12.84 -20.12
C ASN A 196 -6.32 12.32 -20.53
N ARG A 197 -5.39 13.24 -20.71
CA ARG A 197 -4.02 12.96 -21.10
C ARG A 197 -3.05 13.45 -20.04
N PHE A 198 -2.02 12.64 -19.79
CA PHE A 198 -1.03 12.89 -18.77
C PHE A 198 0.38 12.70 -19.32
N PRO A 199 1.32 13.59 -19.00
CA PRO A 199 2.75 13.35 -19.24
C PRO A 199 3.21 12.03 -18.57
N MET A 200 4.21 11.37 -19.15
CA MET A 200 4.76 10.12 -18.63
C MET A 200 5.31 10.26 -17.20
N ASP A 201 5.81 11.44 -16.85
CA ASP A 201 6.38 11.72 -15.52
C ASP A 201 5.37 12.22 -14.50
N THR A 202 4.08 12.22 -14.82
CA THR A 202 3.01 12.59 -13.88
C THR A 202 3.11 11.77 -12.58
N PRO A 203 3.09 12.41 -11.41
CA PRO A 203 3.14 11.69 -10.13
C PRO A 203 1.84 10.93 -9.87
N VAL A 204 1.99 9.67 -9.47
CA VAL A 204 0.86 8.79 -9.13
C VAL A 204 1.05 8.10 -7.80
N SER A 205 -0.04 7.85 -7.11
CA SER A 205 -0.10 7.06 -5.90
C SER A 205 -0.17 5.56 -6.21
N MET A 206 0.68 4.81 -5.53
CA MET A 206 0.65 3.36 -5.48
C MET A 206 0.30 2.83 -4.07
N ASN A 207 -0.49 3.59 -3.32
CA ASN A 207 -0.90 3.28 -1.95
C ASN A 207 0.24 3.23 -0.93
N PHE A 208 1.36 3.91 -1.20
CA PHE A 208 2.44 4.05 -0.23
C PHE A 208 2.27 5.37 0.53
N TRP A 209 1.50 5.30 1.62
CA TRP A 209 1.20 6.44 2.47
C TRP A 209 2.05 6.46 3.74
N LEU A 210 2.39 7.67 4.19
CA LEU A 210 3.06 7.93 5.45
C LEU A 210 2.10 8.71 6.34
N CYS A 211 1.64 8.06 7.39
CA CYS A 211 0.60 8.59 8.26
C CYS A 211 1.08 8.71 9.70
N THR A 212 0.35 9.49 10.46
CA THR A 212 0.45 9.51 11.92
C THR A 212 -0.80 8.88 12.54
N PRO A 213 -0.79 8.52 13.82
CA PRO A 213 -1.98 8.00 14.51
C PRO A 213 -3.19 8.93 14.46
N HIS A 214 -3.01 10.20 14.09
CA HIS A 214 -4.09 11.17 13.88
C HIS A 214 -5.12 10.72 12.82
N ILE A 215 -4.74 9.80 11.94
CA ILE A 215 -5.64 9.23 10.94
C ILE A 215 -6.73 8.32 11.53
N PHE A 216 -6.49 7.67 12.68
CA PHE A 216 -7.44 6.70 13.24
C PHE A 216 -8.80 7.32 13.65
N PRO A 217 -8.85 8.47 14.33
CA PRO A 217 -10.12 9.16 14.59
C PRO A 217 -10.88 9.53 13.31
N ALA A 218 -10.19 10.00 12.29
CA ALA A 218 -10.81 10.34 11.00
C ALA A 218 -11.42 9.09 10.32
N ILE A 219 -10.68 7.96 10.29
CA ILE A 219 -11.22 6.70 9.79
C ILE A 219 -12.43 6.27 10.62
N THR A 220 -12.40 6.40 11.94
CA THR A 220 -13.54 6.04 12.82
C THR A 220 -14.77 6.87 12.47
N ALA A 221 -14.64 8.19 12.38
CA ALA A 221 -15.75 9.08 12.05
C ALA A 221 -16.36 8.74 10.69
N ARG A 222 -15.52 8.51 9.70
CA ARG A 222 -15.97 8.15 8.36
C ARG A 222 -16.59 6.76 8.30
N PHE A 223 -16.08 5.81 9.09
CA PHE A 223 -16.65 4.46 9.19
C PHE A 223 -18.05 4.48 9.81
N VAL A 224 -18.27 5.29 10.84
CA VAL A 224 -19.60 5.54 11.44
C VAL A 224 -20.58 6.09 10.38
N GLN A 225 -20.16 7.10 9.61
CA GLN A 225 -20.99 7.65 8.53
C GLN A 225 -21.30 6.60 7.46
N PHE A 226 -20.30 5.82 7.08
CA PHE A 226 -20.46 4.76 6.08
C PHE A 226 -21.44 3.68 6.55
N LEU A 227 -21.37 3.23 7.80
CA LEU A 227 -22.28 2.25 8.38
C LEU A 227 -23.72 2.78 8.48
N SER A 228 -23.89 4.08 8.65
CA SER A 228 -25.19 4.76 8.69
C SER A 228 -25.74 5.11 7.29
N GLY A 229 -24.95 4.89 6.25
CA GLY A 229 -25.27 5.25 4.88
C GLY A 229 -26.15 4.20 4.15
N PRO A 230 -26.43 4.45 2.87
CA PRO A 230 -27.39 3.63 2.10
C PRO A 230 -26.85 2.28 1.62
N ASN A 231 -25.53 2.05 1.65
CA ASN A 231 -24.92 0.85 1.07
C ASN A 231 -23.80 0.22 1.94
N PRO A 232 -24.03 -0.02 3.24
CA PRO A 232 -23.01 -0.59 4.12
C PRO A 232 -22.72 -2.07 3.80
N GLU A 233 -23.56 -2.75 3.02
CA GLU A 233 -23.39 -4.17 2.70
C GLU A 233 -22.31 -4.41 1.63
N LYS A 234 -22.14 -3.51 0.67
CA LYS A 234 -21.32 -3.72 -0.54
C LYS A 234 -20.19 -2.72 -0.72
N GLY A 235 -20.32 -1.52 -0.18
CA GLY A 235 -19.33 -0.46 -0.33
C GLY A 235 -18.03 -0.76 0.40
N GLU A 236 -16.97 -0.02 0.10
CA GLU A 236 -15.66 -0.13 0.72
C GLU A 236 -15.16 1.26 1.12
N LEU A 237 -14.41 1.32 2.22
CA LEU A 237 -13.72 2.49 2.72
C LEU A 237 -12.28 2.48 2.21
N TYR A 238 -11.96 3.40 1.32
CA TYR A 238 -10.63 3.51 0.75
C TYR A 238 -9.79 4.55 1.48
N LEU A 239 -8.58 4.20 1.85
CA LEU A 239 -7.65 5.08 2.55
C LEU A 239 -7.38 6.40 1.79
N PRO A 240 -7.16 6.41 0.46
CA PRO A 240 -6.97 7.65 -0.27
C PRO A 240 -8.13 8.64 -0.14
N PHE A 241 -9.37 8.17 -0.02
CA PHE A 241 -10.53 9.05 0.15
C PHE A 241 -10.56 9.70 1.54
N ILE A 242 -10.19 8.95 2.59
CA ILE A 242 -10.08 9.52 3.94
C ILE A 242 -9.03 10.63 3.97
N VAL A 243 -7.87 10.39 3.34
CA VAL A 243 -6.80 11.41 3.28
C VAL A 243 -7.22 12.61 2.43
N ALA A 244 -7.88 12.38 1.27
CA ALA A 244 -8.35 13.45 0.39
C ALA A 244 -9.37 14.38 1.10
N GLU A 245 -10.29 13.81 1.87
CA GLU A 245 -11.26 14.59 2.65
C GLU A 245 -10.59 15.43 3.74
N GLN A 246 -9.66 14.84 4.51
CA GLN A 246 -8.90 15.60 5.51
C GLN A 246 -8.05 16.71 4.86
N LEU A 247 -7.55 16.48 3.65
CA LEU A 247 -6.81 17.48 2.88
C LEU A 247 -7.72 18.63 2.42
N GLU A 248 -8.92 18.32 1.91
CA GLU A 248 -9.92 19.31 1.49
C GLU A 248 -10.42 20.14 2.68
N GLU A 249 -10.66 19.51 3.82
CA GLU A 249 -11.06 20.15 5.09
C GLU A 249 -9.90 20.90 5.77
N LYS A 250 -8.68 20.83 5.21
CA LYS A 250 -7.44 21.43 5.75
C LYS A 250 -7.07 20.96 7.16
N GLU A 251 -7.48 19.76 7.50
CA GLU A 251 -7.11 19.13 8.76
C GLU A 251 -5.68 18.59 8.72
N VAL A 252 -5.21 18.22 7.55
CA VAL A 252 -3.85 17.70 7.32
C VAL A 252 -3.20 18.35 6.11
N SER A 253 -1.87 18.30 6.06
CA SER A 253 -1.06 18.52 4.88
C SER A 253 -0.40 17.22 4.45
N VAL A 254 -0.20 17.01 3.15
CA VAL A 254 0.44 15.81 2.61
C VAL A 254 1.64 16.23 1.76
N GLY A 255 2.84 15.91 2.22
CA GLY A 255 4.05 16.07 1.42
C GLY A 255 4.17 14.96 0.38
N VAL A 256 4.55 15.32 -0.83
CA VAL A 256 4.80 14.35 -1.90
C VAL A 256 6.29 14.05 -1.97
N ILE A 257 6.64 12.78 -1.84
CA ILE A 257 8.00 12.27 -1.89
C ILE A 257 8.19 11.57 -3.24
N PRO A 258 8.80 12.23 -4.23
CA PRO A 258 9.07 11.58 -5.51
C PRO A 258 10.12 10.49 -5.33
N THR A 259 9.88 9.32 -5.91
CA THR A 259 10.85 8.22 -5.91
C THR A 259 11.28 7.85 -7.32
N SER A 260 12.54 7.42 -7.45
CA SER A 260 13.07 6.83 -8.69
C SER A 260 12.92 5.31 -8.72
N SER A 261 12.38 4.70 -7.67
CA SER A 261 12.14 3.26 -7.62
C SER A 261 11.21 2.78 -8.72
N GLU A 262 11.48 1.61 -9.24
CA GLU A 262 10.50 0.88 -10.04
C GLU A 262 9.40 0.34 -9.14
N TRP A 263 8.18 0.38 -9.66
CA TRP A 263 7.04 -0.29 -9.05
C TRP A 263 6.50 -1.36 -10.01
N PHE A 264 6.14 -2.50 -9.49
CA PHE A 264 5.33 -3.48 -10.19
C PHE A 264 4.40 -4.23 -9.24
N GLY A 265 3.25 -4.61 -9.75
CA GLY A 265 2.26 -5.42 -9.04
C GLY A 265 1.82 -6.60 -9.90
N LEU A 266 1.18 -7.58 -9.28
CA LEU A 266 0.65 -8.75 -9.98
C LEU A 266 -0.82 -8.49 -10.35
N THR A 267 -1.08 -7.72 -11.41
CA THR A 267 -2.44 -7.41 -11.87
C THR A 267 -2.94 -8.49 -12.83
N TYR A 268 -2.10 -8.90 -13.76
CA TYR A 268 -2.40 -9.93 -14.76
C TYR A 268 -1.54 -11.17 -14.53
N GLY A 269 -1.99 -12.33 -14.99
CA GLY A 269 -1.21 -13.58 -14.88
C GLY A 269 0.17 -13.52 -15.54
N GLN A 270 0.30 -12.73 -16.61
CA GLN A 270 1.55 -12.49 -17.33
C GLN A 270 2.56 -11.63 -16.54
N ASP A 271 2.09 -10.81 -15.58
CA ASP A 271 2.97 -9.99 -14.73
C ASP A 271 3.90 -10.86 -13.88
N LYS A 272 3.51 -12.11 -13.59
CA LYS A 272 4.29 -13.04 -12.78
C LYS A 272 5.67 -13.35 -13.38
N GLU A 273 5.73 -13.66 -14.66
CA GLU A 273 7.00 -13.97 -15.34
C GLU A 273 7.92 -12.73 -15.38
N ALA A 274 7.34 -11.56 -15.65
CA ALA A 274 8.07 -10.31 -15.65
C ALA A 274 8.62 -10.00 -14.25
N ALA A 275 7.82 -10.19 -13.19
CA ALA A 275 8.24 -9.99 -11.80
C ALA A 275 9.39 -10.93 -11.40
N ILE A 276 9.30 -12.24 -11.75
CA ILE A 276 10.37 -13.21 -11.49
C ILE A 276 11.67 -12.78 -12.17
N HIS A 277 11.59 -12.37 -13.44
CA HIS A 277 12.77 -11.93 -14.19
C HIS A 277 13.40 -10.68 -13.59
N THR A 278 12.57 -9.69 -13.21
CA THR A 278 13.02 -8.44 -12.56
C THR A 278 13.71 -8.73 -11.23
N LEU A 279 13.10 -9.53 -10.36
CA LEU A 279 13.67 -9.88 -9.06
C LEU A 279 14.99 -10.66 -9.21
N ALA A 280 15.06 -11.62 -10.15
CA ALA A 280 16.32 -12.32 -10.44
C ALA A 280 17.41 -11.35 -10.91
N GLY A 281 17.09 -10.37 -11.75
CA GLY A 281 18.02 -9.31 -12.17
C GLY A 281 18.50 -8.45 -11.00
N LEU A 282 17.64 -8.12 -10.04
CA LEU A 282 18.00 -7.35 -8.85
C LEU A 282 18.95 -8.11 -7.92
N HIS A 283 18.79 -9.43 -7.80
CA HIS A 283 19.77 -10.27 -7.08
C HIS A 283 21.11 -10.35 -7.83
N GLN A 284 21.08 -10.54 -9.16
CA GLN A 284 22.30 -10.62 -9.99
C GLN A 284 23.09 -9.30 -9.98
N SER A 285 22.42 -8.16 -9.94
CA SER A 285 23.04 -6.83 -9.86
C SER A 285 23.52 -6.44 -8.46
N GLY A 286 23.25 -7.27 -7.45
CA GLY A 286 23.67 -7.03 -6.06
C GLY A 286 22.81 -6.03 -5.30
N VAL A 287 21.64 -5.66 -5.82
CA VAL A 287 20.63 -4.88 -5.08
C VAL A 287 20.11 -5.68 -3.89
N TYR A 288 19.92 -6.98 -4.09
CA TYR A 288 19.61 -7.92 -3.01
C TYR A 288 20.72 -8.97 -2.86
N PRO A 289 20.96 -9.50 -1.65
CA PRO A 289 21.87 -10.61 -1.42
C PRO A 289 21.40 -11.88 -2.11
N SER A 290 22.27 -12.89 -2.26
CA SER A 290 21.92 -14.18 -2.90
C SER A 290 20.74 -14.88 -2.23
N LYS A 291 20.60 -14.72 -0.93
CA LYS A 291 19.41 -15.07 -0.13
C LYS A 291 18.98 -13.86 0.67
N LEU A 292 17.71 -13.52 0.59
CA LEU A 292 17.17 -12.34 1.24
C LEU A 292 17.33 -12.38 2.78
N TRP A 293 17.22 -13.58 3.36
CA TRP A 293 17.32 -13.87 4.79
C TRP A 293 18.49 -14.80 5.08
N GLU A 294 19.72 -14.31 4.94
CA GLU A 294 20.88 -14.98 5.54
C GLU A 294 20.99 -14.48 6.99
N LEU A 295 20.53 -15.31 7.91
CA LEU A 295 20.70 -15.13 9.36
C LEU A 295 22.02 -15.73 9.82
#